data_eb1349c97f1102bbd3c2099f95dcda94
#
_entry.id   eb1349c97f1102bbd3c2099f95dcda94
#
_cell.length_a   1.000
_cell.length_b   1.000
_cell.length_c   1.000
_cell.angle_alpha   90.00
_cell.angle_beta   90.00
_cell.angle_gamma   90.00
#
_symmetry.space_group_name_H-M   'P 1'
#
loop_
_entity.id
_entity.type
_entity.pdbx_description
1 polymer ?
#
loop_
_entity_poly.entity_id
_entity_poly.type
_entity_poly.pdbx_seq_one_letter_code
_entity_poly.pdbx_strand_id
1 'polypeptide(L)'
;MLTVHHLNQSRSQRILWALEELALPYQIVRYQREKTMLAPPALKKVHPLGKSPVIEDHGMVIAESGAILEYLQDTYDSIGRFKPADAQGKQHYRFWLHYAEGSLMPLLLMRLLFTSLGKPPVPLGLRTLGGVIGKGAQKAYLNPQLETYARFIDGHLANHPWFAGEQLSMADIQMSFPLFALLARGGIAHLDHINAWKARVEMRPAWQRAIQQGGPFTIPGG
;
A
#
# COMPACT_ATOMS: atom_id res chain seq x y z
N MET A 1 -0.16 -19.00 16.96
CA MET A 1 0.39 -19.00 15.56
C MET A 1 -0.24 -17.84 14.82
N LEU A 2 0.58 -17.01 14.18
CA LEU A 2 0.14 -15.82 13.47
C LEU A 2 -0.64 -16.20 12.19
N THR A 3 -1.84 -15.66 12.01
CA THR A 3 -2.69 -15.89 10.84
C THR A 3 -2.93 -14.58 10.10
N VAL A 4 -2.72 -14.59 8.76
CA VAL A 4 -2.96 -13.42 7.91
C VAL A 4 -4.21 -13.65 7.06
N HIS A 5 -5.18 -12.77 7.16
CA HIS A 5 -6.35 -12.73 6.30
C HIS A 5 -6.03 -11.92 5.03
N HIS A 6 -5.57 -12.64 4.01
CA HIS A 6 -5.07 -12.07 2.76
C HIS A 6 -6.19 -11.99 1.71
N LEU A 7 -6.46 -10.79 1.24
CA LEU A 7 -7.34 -10.52 0.09
C LEU A 7 -6.48 -10.25 -1.14
N ASN A 8 -6.78 -10.89 -2.27
CA ASN A 8 -6.05 -10.64 -3.51
C ASN A 8 -6.10 -9.16 -3.91
N GLN A 9 -5.05 -8.67 -4.57
CA GLN A 9 -4.93 -7.28 -5.04
C GLN A 9 -5.24 -6.24 -3.95
N SER A 10 -4.68 -6.42 -2.76
CA SER A 10 -4.96 -5.56 -1.61
C SER A 10 -3.71 -5.20 -0.82
N ARG A 11 -3.91 -4.34 0.15
CA ARG A 11 -2.86 -3.91 1.09
C ARG A 11 -2.29 -5.04 1.95
N SER A 12 -2.93 -6.21 1.99
CA SER A 12 -2.41 -7.35 2.76
C SER A 12 -1.08 -7.90 2.23
N GLN A 13 -0.72 -7.59 0.98
CA GLN A 13 0.60 -7.93 0.45
C GLN A 13 1.74 -7.32 1.28
N ARG A 14 1.55 -6.12 1.84
CA ARG A 14 2.51 -5.50 2.76
C ARG A 14 2.80 -6.38 3.97
N ILE A 15 1.75 -7.00 4.51
CA ILE A 15 1.87 -7.79 5.73
C ILE A 15 2.62 -9.09 5.45
N LEU A 16 2.34 -9.73 4.32
CA LEU A 16 3.12 -10.89 3.89
C LEU A 16 4.60 -10.52 3.74
N TRP A 17 4.91 -9.37 3.12
CA TRP A 17 6.28 -8.90 2.98
C TRP A 17 6.95 -8.61 4.34
N ALA A 18 6.24 -7.95 5.27
CA ALA A 18 6.77 -7.70 6.62
C ALA A 18 7.10 -9.00 7.35
N LEU A 19 6.23 -10.00 7.27
CA LEU A 19 6.43 -11.30 7.91
C LEU A 19 7.63 -12.05 7.32
N GLU A 20 7.81 -11.98 6.01
CA GLU A 20 8.97 -12.56 5.33
C GLU A 20 10.29 -11.83 5.66
N GLU A 21 10.27 -10.51 5.86
CA GLU A 21 11.44 -9.75 6.33
C GLU A 21 11.81 -10.08 7.79
N LEU A 22 10.79 -10.31 8.62
CA LEU A 22 10.96 -10.73 10.01
C LEU A 22 11.29 -12.23 10.14
N ALA A 23 11.22 -13.00 9.06
CA ALA A 23 11.37 -14.45 9.04
C ALA A 23 10.43 -15.17 10.02
N LEU A 24 9.20 -14.69 10.16
CA LEU A 24 8.20 -15.24 11.07
C LEU A 24 7.39 -16.36 10.40
N PRO A 25 7.08 -17.45 11.10
CA PRO A 25 6.14 -18.44 10.62
C PRO A 25 4.70 -17.90 10.71
N TYR A 26 3.91 -18.10 9.65
CA TYR A 26 2.52 -17.66 9.59
C TYR A 26 1.66 -18.57 8.72
N GLN A 27 0.35 -18.46 8.90
CA GLN A 27 -0.66 -19.08 8.05
C GLN A 27 -1.40 -18.01 7.24
N ILE A 28 -1.89 -18.38 6.04
CA ILE A 28 -2.66 -17.48 5.19
C ILE A 28 -4.06 -18.02 5.00
N VAL A 29 -5.05 -17.23 5.41
CA VAL A 29 -6.45 -17.43 5.00
C VAL A 29 -6.72 -16.54 3.80
N ARG A 30 -6.96 -17.16 2.64
CA ARG A 30 -7.09 -16.45 1.36
C ARG A 30 -8.53 -16.06 1.07
N TYR A 31 -8.72 -14.81 0.64
CA TYR A 31 -9.99 -14.28 0.16
C TYR A 31 -9.83 -13.75 -1.26
N GLN A 32 -10.88 -13.91 -2.05
CA GLN A 32 -10.96 -13.36 -3.40
C GLN A 32 -11.95 -12.20 -3.42
N ARG A 33 -11.62 -11.14 -4.17
CA ARG A 33 -12.55 -10.04 -4.42
C ARG A 33 -13.76 -10.55 -5.19
N GLU A 34 -14.90 -9.98 -4.88
CA GLU A 34 -16.12 -10.19 -5.68
C GLU A 34 -16.00 -9.50 -7.04
N LYS A 35 -16.93 -9.79 -7.95
CA LYS A 35 -17.02 -9.11 -9.27
C LYS A 35 -17.18 -7.59 -9.13
N THR A 36 -17.72 -7.12 -8.03
CA THR A 36 -17.83 -5.70 -7.65
C THR A 36 -16.52 -5.09 -7.19
N MET A 37 -15.43 -5.85 -7.12
CA MET A 37 -14.14 -5.47 -6.53
C MET A 37 -14.18 -5.24 -5.02
N LEU A 38 -15.29 -5.53 -4.35
CA LEU A 38 -15.41 -5.50 -2.90
C LEU A 38 -14.80 -6.75 -2.27
N ALA A 39 -14.48 -6.66 -0.98
CA ALA A 39 -14.11 -7.81 -0.18
C ALA A 39 -15.33 -8.71 0.08
N PRO A 40 -15.17 -10.04 0.13
CA PRO A 40 -16.27 -10.94 0.38
C PRO A 40 -16.82 -10.79 1.81
N PRO A 41 -18.12 -11.05 2.03
CA PRO A 41 -18.75 -10.94 3.36
C PRO A 41 -18.08 -11.78 4.46
N ALA A 42 -17.37 -12.84 4.08
CA ALA A 42 -16.65 -13.70 5.02
C ALA A 42 -15.61 -12.91 5.86
N LEU A 43 -14.99 -11.85 5.33
CA LEU A 43 -14.08 -10.99 6.10
C LEU A 43 -14.77 -10.25 7.25
N LYS A 44 -16.09 -9.99 7.18
CA LYS A 44 -16.85 -9.39 8.28
C LYS A 44 -16.97 -10.30 9.51
N LYS A 45 -16.77 -11.60 9.34
CA LYS A 45 -16.74 -12.54 10.46
C LYS A 45 -15.44 -12.46 11.25
N VAL A 46 -14.36 -11.98 10.61
CA VAL A 46 -13.06 -11.79 11.23
C VAL A 46 -12.97 -10.41 11.89
N HIS A 47 -13.36 -9.37 11.14
CA HIS A 47 -13.34 -7.98 11.64
C HIS A 47 -14.55 -7.22 11.10
N PRO A 48 -15.27 -6.43 11.94
CA PRO A 48 -16.54 -5.78 11.58
C PRO A 48 -16.49 -4.93 10.30
N LEU A 49 -15.36 -4.29 10.01
CA LEU A 49 -15.18 -3.49 8.79
C LEU A 49 -15.13 -4.34 7.51
N GLY A 50 -14.86 -5.65 7.61
CA GLY A 50 -14.76 -6.53 6.43
C GLY A 50 -13.68 -6.08 5.44
N LYS A 51 -12.57 -5.56 5.95
CA LYS A 51 -11.43 -5.08 5.16
C LYS A 51 -10.22 -5.98 5.36
N SER A 52 -9.21 -5.87 4.50
CA SER A 52 -7.93 -6.55 4.58
C SER A 52 -6.82 -5.50 4.37
N PRO A 53 -5.68 -5.60 5.09
CA PRO A 53 -5.26 -6.73 5.93
C PRO A 53 -5.94 -6.81 7.29
N VAL A 54 -6.02 -8.02 7.81
CA VAL A 54 -6.27 -8.35 9.22
C VAL A 54 -5.32 -9.47 9.59
N ILE A 55 -4.79 -9.45 10.80
CA ILE A 55 -4.06 -10.58 11.38
C ILE A 55 -4.73 -11.07 12.65
N GLU A 56 -4.55 -12.34 12.96
CA GLU A 56 -4.85 -12.92 14.28
C GLU A 56 -3.55 -13.39 14.91
N ASP A 57 -3.27 -12.95 16.12
CA ASP A 57 -2.08 -13.35 16.84
C ASP A 57 -2.31 -13.29 18.37
N HIS A 58 -1.90 -14.34 19.10
CA HIS A 58 -2.08 -14.44 20.55
C HIS A 58 -3.51 -14.13 21.04
N GLY A 59 -4.52 -14.50 20.24
CA GLY A 59 -5.94 -14.23 20.54
C GLY A 59 -6.40 -12.81 20.24
N MET A 60 -5.54 -11.95 19.72
CA MET A 60 -5.88 -10.60 19.26
C MET A 60 -6.19 -10.61 17.76
N VAL A 61 -7.19 -9.82 17.37
CA VAL A 61 -7.50 -9.50 15.97
C VAL A 61 -7.07 -8.07 15.70
N ILE A 62 -6.09 -7.88 14.82
CA ILE A 62 -5.51 -6.58 14.54
C ILE A 62 -5.78 -6.24 13.07
N ALA A 63 -6.40 -5.08 12.85
CA ALA A 63 -6.67 -4.50 11.54
C ALA A 63 -5.87 -3.21 11.35
N GLU A 64 -5.92 -2.64 10.14
CA GLU A 64 -5.15 -1.49 9.66
C GLU A 64 -3.66 -1.82 9.44
N SER A 65 -3.21 -1.65 8.19
CA SER A 65 -1.85 -2.07 7.82
C SER A 65 -0.76 -1.37 8.63
N GLY A 66 -0.92 -0.07 8.95
CA GLY A 66 0.03 0.65 9.80
C GLY A 66 0.10 0.07 11.21
N ALA A 67 -1.06 -0.16 11.85
CA ALA A 67 -1.13 -0.74 13.19
C ALA A 67 -0.57 -2.17 13.23
N ILE A 68 -0.82 -2.96 12.20
CA ILE A 68 -0.25 -4.31 12.08
C ILE A 68 1.28 -4.24 11.96
N LEU A 69 1.81 -3.33 11.14
CA LEU A 69 3.27 -3.19 10.95
C LEU A 69 3.95 -2.74 12.25
N GLU A 70 3.38 -1.78 12.97
CA GLU A 70 3.89 -1.35 14.27
C GLU A 70 3.81 -2.49 15.30
N TYR A 71 2.70 -3.23 15.37
CA TYR A 71 2.56 -4.39 16.24
C TYR A 71 3.63 -5.45 15.95
N LEU A 72 3.81 -5.82 14.68
CA LEU A 72 4.82 -6.80 14.28
C LEU A 72 6.23 -6.35 14.63
N GLN A 73 6.51 -5.08 14.44
CA GLN A 73 7.80 -4.49 14.78
C GLN A 73 8.05 -4.49 16.29
N ASP A 74 7.11 -4.01 17.08
CA ASP A 74 7.28 -3.90 18.53
C ASP A 74 7.29 -5.28 19.22
N THR A 75 6.60 -6.28 18.64
CA THR A 75 6.51 -7.63 19.22
C THR A 75 7.66 -8.54 18.77
N TYR A 76 8.08 -8.45 17.51
CA TYR A 76 8.95 -9.45 16.90
C TYR A 76 10.31 -8.93 16.40
N ASP A 77 10.49 -7.62 16.23
CA ASP A 77 11.77 -7.02 15.86
C ASP A 77 12.61 -6.66 17.09
N SER A 78 12.99 -7.67 17.86
CA SER A 78 13.69 -7.52 19.16
C SER A 78 15.01 -6.75 19.07
N ILE A 79 15.67 -6.75 17.92
CA ILE A 79 16.92 -6.03 17.68
C ILE A 79 16.72 -4.67 17.00
N GLY A 80 15.48 -4.28 16.71
CA GLY A 80 15.13 -2.99 16.11
C GLY A 80 15.65 -2.81 14.67
N ARG A 81 15.72 -3.89 13.89
CA ARG A 81 16.29 -3.90 12.54
C ARG A 81 15.51 -3.01 11.56
N PHE A 82 14.18 -2.90 11.76
CA PHE A 82 13.28 -2.16 10.88
C PHE A 82 12.84 -0.81 11.46
N LYS A 83 13.49 -0.36 12.54
CA LYS A 83 13.20 0.94 13.19
C LYS A 83 14.49 1.74 13.33
N PRO A 84 14.56 2.95 12.77
CA PRO A 84 15.74 3.80 12.93
C PRO A 84 16.06 4.07 14.39
N ALA A 85 17.36 4.10 14.71
CA ALA A 85 17.82 4.41 16.06
C ALA A 85 17.93 5.92 16.34
N ASP A 86 18.32 6.69 15.31
CA ASP A 86 18.53 8.13 15.42
C ASP A 86 17.23 8.94 15.36
N ALA A 87 17.31 10.20 15.81
CA ALA A 87 16.12 11.06 15.93
C ALA A 87 15.52 11.44 14.55
N GLN A 88 16.36 11.70 13.55
CA GLN A 88 15.91 12.09 12.21
C GLN A 88 15.26 10.90 11.49
N GLY A 89 15.89 9.73 11.54
CA GLY A 89 15.30 8.51 10.99
C GLY A 89 13.97 8.15 11.63
N LYS A 90 13.83 8.29 12.96
CA LYS A 90 12.55 8.09 13.67
C LYS A 90 11.47 9.08 13.20
N GLN A 91 11.85 10.33 12.91
CA GLN A 91 10.92 11.32 12.39
C GLN A 91 10.48 10.97 10.97
N HIS A 92 11.41 10.63 10.07
CA HIS A 92 11.11 10.14 8.73
C HIS A 92 10.24 8.90 8.77
N TYR A 93 10.57 7.93 9.60
CA TYR A 93 9.79 6.70 9.80
C TYR A 93 8.31 7.01 10.09
N ARG A 94 8.04 7.82 11.13
CA ARG A 94 6.67 8.21 11.51
C ARG A 94 5.96 8.96 10.38
N PHE A 95 6.65 9.94 9.78
CA PHE A 95 6.09 10.71 8.68
C PHE A 95 5.61 9.82 7.55
N TRP A 96 6.47 8.94 7.03
CA TRP A 96 6.16 8.10 5.89
C TRP A 96 5.17 6.98 6.22
N LEU A 97 5.19 6.46 7.45
CA LEU A 97 4.20 5.47 7.91
C LEU A 97 2.78 6.04 7.84
N HIS A 98 2.59 7.30 8.27
CA HIS A 98 1.29 7.98 8.22
C HIS A 98 0.96 8.56 6.83
N TYR A 99 1.96 9.07 6.13
CA TYR A 99 1.79 9.67 4.81
C TYR A 99 1.18 8.72 3.78
N ALA A 100 1.53 7.45 3.85
CA ALA A 100 1.06 6.41 2.93
C ALA A 100 -0.47 6.39 2.81
N GLU A 101 -1.18 6.30 3.92
CA GLU A 101 -2.64 6.18 3.94
C GLU A 101 -3.33 7.53 4.23
N GLY A 102 -2.69 8.45 4.93
CA GLY A 102 -3.25 9.76 5.26
C GLY A 102 -3.16 10.79 4.15
N SER A 103 -2.17 10.67 3.26
CA SER A 103 -1.93 11.68 2.22
C SER A 103 -1.97 11.11 0.80
N LEU A 104 -1.11 10.13 0.47
CA LEU A 104 -0.98 9.65 -0.90
C LEU A 104 -2.17 8.80 -1.35
N MET A 105 -2.60 7.85 -0.54
CA MET A 105 -3.70 6.95 -0.91
C MET A 105 -5.03 7.65 -1.17
N PRO A 106 -5.47 8.67 -0.40
CA PRO A 106 -6.70 9.40 -0.69
C PRO A 106 -6.72 10.02 -2.09
N LEU A 107 -5.61 10.62 -2.54
CA LEU A 107 -5.52 11.21 -3.89
C LEU A 107 -5.59 10.12 -4.98
N LEU A 108 -4.92 8.99 -4.78
CA LEU A 108 -4.96 7.86 -5.71
C LEU A 108 -6.35 7.22 -5.77
N LEU A 109 -7.04 7.13 -4.64
CA LEU A 109 -8.41 6.63 -4.57
C LEU A 109 -9.39 7.60 -5.28
N MET A 110 -9.29 8.91 -5.02
CA MET A 110 -10.08 9.91 -5.73
C MET A 110 -9.85 9.84 -7.23
N ARG A 111 -8.59 9.72 -7.67
CA ARG A 111 -8.28 9.56 -9.10
C ARG A 111 -8.96 8.33 -9.70
N LEU A 112 -8.91 7.19 -9.00
CA LEU A 112 -9.57 5.96 -9.44
C LEU A 112 -11.09 6.18 -9.58
N LEU A 113 -11.73 6.79 -8.58
CA LEU A 113 -13.17 7.08 -8.59
C LEU A 113 -13.55 8.01 -9.74
N PHE A 114 -12.84 9.12 -9.92
CA PHE A 114 -13.12 10.05 -11.02
C PHE A 114 -12.86 9.43 -12.41
N THR A 115 -11.89 8.54 -12.53
CA THR A 115 -11.65 7.77 -13.78
C THR A 115 -12.80 6.81 -14.06
N SER A 116 -13.45 6.27 -13.02
CA SER A 116 -14.53 5.30 -13.17
C SER A 116 -15.87 5.93 -13.57
N LEU A 117 -16.04 7.25 -13.45
CA LEU A 117 -17.30 7.94 -13.80
C LEU A 117 -17.68 7.80 -15.28
N GLY A 118 -16.72 7.60 -16.17
CA GLY A 118 -16.97 7.33 -17.59
C GLY A 118 -17.14 5.85 -17.95
N LYS A 119 -17.17 4.93 -16.96
CA LYS A 119 -17.15 3.48 -17.15
C LYS A 119 -18.32 2.79 -16.43
N PRO A 120 -18.62 1.51 -16.71
CA PRO A 120 -19.52 0.74 -15.85
C PRO A 120 -19.08 0.78 -14.38
N PRO A 121 -20.00 0.82 -13.41
CA PRO A 121 -21.46 0.62 -13.48
C PRO A 121 -22.29 1.89 -13.83
N VAL A 122 -21.66 3.03 -14.17
CA VAL A 122 -22.41 4.23 -14.57
C VAL A 122 -23.30 3.90 -15.79
N PRO A 123 -24.60 4.27 -15.77
CA PRO A 123 -25.52 4.04 -16.89
C PRO A 123 -24.98 4.61 -18.21
N LEU A 124 -25.20 3.91 -19.32
CA LEU A 124 -24.60 4.21 -20.62
C LEU A 124 -24.84 5.67 -21.05
N GLY A 125 -26.06 6.19 -20.90
CA GLY A 125 -26.39 7.57 -21.26
C GLY A 125 -25.70 8.65 -20.42
N LEU A 126 -25.16 8.31 -19.25
CA LEU A 126 -24.48 9.25 -18.36
C LEU A 126 -22.95 9.15 -18.40
N ARG A 127 -22.40 8.13 -19.07
CA ARG A 127 -20.93 7.88 -19.10
C ARG A 127 -20.15 9.01 -19.73
N THR A 128 -20.66 9.61 -20.82
CA THR A 128 -20.01 10.74 -21.48
C THR A 128 -19.90 11.93 -20.54
N LEU A 129 -20.99 12.30 -19.89
CA LEU A 129 -21.02 13.39 -18.91
C LEU A 129 -20.11 13.07 -17.70
N GLY A 130 -20.24 11.86 -17.14
CA GLY A 130 -19.38 11.39 -16.06
C GLY A 130 -17.90 11.44 -16.41
N GLY A 131 -17.54 11.05 -17.64
CA GLY A 131 -16.17 11.14 -18.15
C GLY A 131 -15.66 12.58 -18.26
N VAL A 132 -16.49 13.53 -18.69
CA VAL A 132 -16.13 14.96 -18.75
C VAL A 132 -15.90 15.53 -17.34
N ILE A 133 -16.82 15.26 -16.42
CA ILE A 133 -16.69 15.67 -15.00
C ILE A 133 -15.42 15.06 -14.39
N GLY A 134 -15.20 13.76 -14.59
CA GLY A 134 -14.03 13.07 -14.06
C GLY A 134 -12.71 13.64 -14.58
N LYS A 135 -12.61 13.92 -15.88
CA LYS A 135 -11.44 14.57 -16.49
C LYS A 135 -11.25 16.00 -15.98
N GLY A 136 -12.34 16.76 -15.81
CA GLY A 136 -12.29 18.11 -15.25
C GLY A 136 -11.71 18.13 -13.84
N ALA A 137 -12.22 17.29 -12.94
CA ALA A 137 -11.72 17.16 -11.57
C ALA A 137 -10.26 16.70 -11.51
N GLN A 138 -9.88 15.74 -12.38
CA GLN A 138 -8.48 15.29 -12.48
C GLN A 138 -7.57 16.45 -12.92
N LYS A 139 -7.93 17.17 -13.97
CA LYS A 139 -7.11 18.27 -14.50
C LYS A 139 -7.01 19.44 -13.51
N ALA A 140 -8.13 19.82 -12.88
CA ALA A 140 -8.17 20.99 -12.02
C ALA A 140 -7.49 20.76 -10.65
N TYR A 141 -7.56 19.56 -10.10
CA TYR A 141 -7.08 19.32 -8.74
C TYR A 141 -6.16 18.10 -8.61
N LEU A 142 -6.60 16.91 -9.06
CA LEU A 142 -5.89 15.68 -8.70
C LEU A 142 -4.52 15.55 -9.36
N ASN A 143 -4.38 15.89 -10.65
CA ASN A 143 -3.12 15.74 -11.35
C ASN A 143 -2.04 16.69 -10.80
N PRO A 144 -2.30 18.01 -10.56
CA PRO A 144 -1.34 18.88 -9.92
C PRO A 144 -0.91 18.42 -8.53
N GLN A 145 -1.87 17.92 -7.71
CA GLN A 145 -1.56 17.40 -6.37
C GLN A 145 -0.70 16.13 -6.44
N LEU A 146 -1.08 15.18 -7.30
CA LEU A 146 -0.30 13.94 -7.48
C LEU A 146 1.11 14.22 -8.01
N GLU A 147 1.27 15.18 -8.94
CA GLU A 147 2.58 15.62 -9.42
C GLU A 147 3.44 16.17 -8.27
N THR A 148 2.87 17.07 -7.45
CA THR A 148 3.56 17.64 -6.28
C THR A 148 3.99 16.54 -5.30
N TYR A 149 3.10 15.59 -5.00
CA TYR A 149 3.38 14.51 -4.08
C TYR A 149 4.43 13.54 -4.63
N ALA A 150 4.33 13.20 -5.92
CA ALA A 150 5.31 12.34 -6.57
C ALA A 150 6.71 12.97 -6.58
N ARG A 151 6.82 14.27 -6.92
CA ARG A 151 8.11 14.98 -6.90
C ARG A 151 8.69 15.09 -5.49
N PHE A 152 7.85 15.33 -4.49
CA PHE A 152 8.29 15.34 -3.09
C PHE A 152 8.87 13.98 -2.67
N ILE A 153 8.19 12.89 -3.01
CA ILE A 153 8.65 11.53 -2.70
C ILE A 153 9.93 11.20 -3.47
N ASP A 154 9.97 11.51 -4.77
CA ASP A 154 11.13 11.24 -5.61
C ASP A 154 12.35 11.99 -5.13
N GLY A 155 12.19 13.27 -4.76
CA GLY A 155 13.25 14.10 -4.18
C GLY A 155 13.75 13.60 -2.82
N HIS A 156 12.88 13.04 -1.99
CA HIS A 156 13.30 12.38 -0.75
C HIS A 156 14.17 11.15 -1.04
N LEU A 157 13.73 10.29 -1.96
CA LEU A 157 14.45 9.07 -2.34
C LEU A 157 15.74 9.35 -3.15
N ALA A 158 15.92 10.56 -3.67
CA ALA A 158 17.19 11.00 -4.27
C ALA A 158 18.33 11.04 -3.25
N ASN A 159 18.00 11.32 -1.98
CA ASN A 159 18.98 11.49 -0.89
C ASN A 159 18.96 10.35 0.12
N HIS A 160 18.00 9.45 0.03
CA HIS A 160 17.84 8.34 0.96
C HIS A 160 17.49 7.06 0.20
N PRO A 161 18.24 5.98 0.37
CA PRO A 161 17.92 4.71 -0.29
C PRO A 161 16.60 4.11 0.19
N TRP A 162 16.18 4.41 1.42
CA TRP A 162 14.93 3.98 2.04
C TRP A 162 14.23 5.14 2.75
N PHE A 163 12.93 5.03 3.00
CA PHE A 163 12.12 6.12 3.54
C PHE A 163 12.58 6.65 4.90
N ALA A 164 13.14 5.80 5.74
CA ALA A 164 13.63 6.21 7.05
C ALA A 164 15.15 6.43 7.13
N GLY A 165 15.86 6.36 6.01
CA GLY A 165 17.30 6.57 5.92
C GLY A 165 18.02 5.46 5.14
N GLU A 166 19.11 4.91 5.71
CA GLU A 166 20.00 3.98 5.01
C GLU A 166 19.49 2.54 4.97
N GLN A 167 18.55 2.17 5.81
CA GLN A 167 18.06 0.79 5.93
C GLN A 167 16.55 0.71 5.71
N LEU A 168 16.12 -0.46 5.20
CA LEU A 168 14.72 -0.80 5.09
C LEU A 168 14.02 -0.66 6.44
N SER A 169 12.83 -0.06 6.43
CA SER A 169 11.98 0.09 7.61
C SER A 169 10.54 -0.32 7.32
N MET A 170 9.69 -0.41 8.35
CA MET A 170 8.25 -0.64 8.16
C MET A 170 7.58 0.52 7.41
N ALA A 171 8.17 1.72 7.38
CA ALA A 171 7.71 2.83 6.55
C ALA A 171 7.80 2.52 5.05
N ASP A 172 8.87 1.85 4.61
CA ASP A 172 9.02 1.39 3.22
C ASP A 172 7.95 0.37 2.85
N ILE A 173 7.71 -0.57 3.77
CA ILE A 173 6.68 -1.59 3.59
C ILE A 173 5.30 -0.93 3.49
N GLN A 174 5.01 0.07 4.34
CA GLN A 174 3.77 0.82 4.30
C GLN A 174 3.63 1.64 3.00
N MET A 175 4.69 2.27 2.54
CA MET A 175 4.72 3.06 1.31
C MET A 175 4.62 2.21 0.03
N SER A 176 4.86 0.90 0.09
CA SER A 176 4.90 0.05 -1.10
C SER A 176 3.59 0.08 -1.89
N PHE A 177 2.44 -0.11 -1.25
CA PHE A 177 1.16 -0.14 -1.95
C PHE A 177 0.81 1.18 -2.65
N PRO A 178 0.87 2.37 -2.00
CA PRO A 178 0.59 3.62 -2.68
C PRO A 178 1.62 3.95 -3.77
N LEU A 179 2.89 3.59 -3.62
CA LEU A 179 3.88 3.85 -4.67
C LEU A 179 3.68 2.96 -5.90
N PHE A 180 3.41 1.68 -5.71
CA PHE A 180 3.05 0.81 -6.84
C PHE A 180 1.77 1.31 -7.53
N ALA A 181 0.79 1.81 -6.77
CA ALA A 181 -0.42 2.41 -7.34
C ALA A 181 -0.13 3.73 -8.07
N LEU A 182 0.77 4.56 -7.56
CA LEU A 182 1.22 5.80 -8.20
C LEU A 182 1.90 5.49 -9.54
N LEU A 183 2.83 4.56 -9.57
CA LEU A 183 3.54 4.15 -10.78
C LEU A 183 2.60 3.54 -11.82
N ALA A 184 1.64 2.71 -11.38
CA ALA A 184 0.69 2.07 -12.29
C ALA A 184 -0.36 3.03 -12.87
N ARG A 185 -0.72 4.09 -12.15
CA ARG A 185 -1.88 4.93 -12.49
C ARG A 185 -1.59 6.43 -12.51
N GLY A 186 -0.46 6.86 -11.94
CA GLY A 186 -0.14 8.28 -11.76
C GLY A 186 0.02 9.02 -13.09
N GLY A 187 0.52 8.35 -14.13
CA GLY A 187 0.79 8.98 -15.41
C GLY A 187 1.85 10.09 -15.33
N ILE A 188 2.74 10.01 -14.34
CA ILE A 188 3.80 10.98 -14.07
C ILE A 188 5.12 10.39 -14.56
N ALA A 189 5.80 11.11 -15.42
CA ALA A 189 7.10 10.71 -15.97
C ALA A 189 8.26 11.15 -15.07
N HIS A 190 9.44 10.56 -15.29
CA HIS A 190 10.69 10.93 -14.64
C HIS A 190 10.64 10.85 -13.10
N LEU A 191 10.19 9.71 -12.59
CA LEU A 191 10.24 9.34 -11.18
C LEU A 191 11.37 8.31 -10.98
N ASP A 192 12.60 8.73 -11.25
CA ASP A 192 13.75 7.83 -11.39
C ASP A 192 14.13 7.21 -10.03
N HIS A 193 14.03 7.99 -8.95
CA HIS A 193 14.36 7.51 -7.60
C HIS A 193 13.26 6.60 -7.01
N ILE A 194 11.99 6.88 -7.31
CA ILE A 194 10.89 5.96 -6.96
C ILE A 194 11.03 4.64 -7.73
N ASN A 195 11.39 4.69 -9.02
CA ASN A 195 11.65 3.49 -9.81
C ASN A 195 12.86 2.70 -9.28
N ALA A 196 13.95 3.39 -8.92
CA ALA A 196 15.11 2.76 -8.30
C ALA A 196 14.77 2.12 -6.94
N TRP A 197 13.96 2.79 -6.12
CA TRP A 197 13.45 2.22 -4.86
C TRP A 197 12.59 0.98 -5.14
N LYS A 198 11.66 1.05 -6.10
CA LYS A 198 10.84 -0.12 -6.51
C LYS A 198 11.71 -1.30 -6.93
N ALA A 199 12.74 -1.07 -7.75
CA ALA A 199 13.65 -2.13 -8.18
C ALA A 199 14.37 -2.77 -6.98
N ARG A 200 14.83 -1.96 -6.00
CA ARG A 200 15.42 -2.49 -4.75
C ARG A 200 14.45 -3.37 -3.97
N VAL A 201 13.18 -2.95 -3.87
CA VAL A 201 12.13 -3.76 -3.21
C VAL A 201 11.94 -5.08 -3.94
N GLU A 202 11.79 -5.07 -5.26
CA GLU A 202 11.52 -6.26 -6.07
C GLU A 202 12.69 -7.26 -6.08
N MET A 203 13.91 -6.79 -5.88
CA MET A 203 15.10 -7.64 -5.74
C MET A 203 15.22 -8.32 -4.36
N ARG A 204 14.46 -7.89 -3.36
CA ARG A 204 14.56 -8.49 -2.02
C ARG A 204 14.02 -9.92 -1.98
N PRO A 205 14.76 -10.89 -1.45
CA PRO A 205 14.28 -12.27 -1.34
C PRO A 205 12.96 -12.38 -0.56
N ALA A 206 12.79 -11.57 0.50
CA ALA A 206 11.56 -11.55 1.30
C ALA A 206 10.36 -11.03 0.50
N TRP A 207 10.53 -10.01 -0.35
CA TRP A 207 9.49 -9.56 -1.27
C TRP A 207 9.09 -10.67 -2.24
N GLN A 208 10.07 -11.33 -2.85
CA GLN A 208 9.83 -12.43 -3.81
C GLN A 208 9.08 -13.58 -3.16
N ARG A 209 9.45 -13.99 -1.92
CA ARG A 209 8.70 -14.99 -1.17
C ARG A 209 7.28 -14.53 -0.85
N ALA A 210 7.09 -13.26 -0.45
CA ALA A 210 5.77 -12.71 -0.19
C ALA A 210 4.87 -12.73 -1.44
N ILE A 211 5.43 -12.50 -2.64
CA ILE A 211 4.70 -12.65 -3.91
C ILE A 211 4.37 -14.12 -4.20
N GLN A 212 5.29 -15.04 -3.95
CA GLN A 212 5.02 -16.49 -4.10
C GLN A 212 3.90 -16.95 -3.17
N GLN A 213 3.89 -16.46 -1.94
CA GLN A 213 2.88 -16.80 -0.93
C GLN A 213 1.53 -16.11 -1.18
N GLY A 214 1.52 -14.84 -1.50
CA GLY A 214 0.29 -14.04 -1.67
C GLY A 214 -0.32 -14.11 -3.07
N GLY A 215 0.44 -14.57 -4.05
CA GLY A 215 0.07 -14.51 -5.47
C GLY A 215 0.49 -13.20 -6.14
N PRO A 216 0.19 -13.04 -7.44
CA PRO A 216 0.61 -11.88 -8.21
C PRO A 216 0.11 -10.56 -7.59
N PHE A 217 1.03 -9.64 -7.41
CA PHE A 217 0.70 -8.31 -6.90
C PHE A 217 0.37 -7.38 -8.07
N THR A 218 -0.90 -7.26 -8.36
CA THR A 218 -1.42 -6.32 -9.36
C THR A 218 -2.24 -5.25 -8.68
N ILE A 219 -2.11 -4.01 -9.14
CA ILE A 219 -2.93 -2.89 -8.63
C ILE A 219 -4.25 -2.86 -9.38
N PRO A 220 -5.41 -2.99 -8.71
CA PRO A 220 -6.72 -2.98 -9.36
C PRO A 220 -6.93 -1.71 -10.17
N GLY A 221 -7.32 -1.82 -11.47
CA GLY A 221 -7.61 -0.69 -12.36
C GLY A 221 -6.37 0.02 -12.95
N GLY A 222 -5.20 -0.62 -12.89
CA GLY A 222 -4.01 -0.23 -13.66
C GLY A 222 -4.10 -0.77 -15.08
#